data_da8f0b438b5d2a4dbaf205d0a4d80bbc
#
_entry.id   da8f0b438b5d2a4dbaf205d0a4d80bbc
#
_cell.length_a   1.000
_cell.length_b   1.000
_cell.length_c   1.000
_cell.angle_alpha   90.00
_cell.angle_beta   90.00
_cell.angle_gamma   90.00
#
_symmetry.space_group_name_H-M   'P 1'
#
loop_
_entity.id
_entity.type
_entity.pdbx_description
1 polymer ?
#
loop_
_entity_poly.entity_id
_entity_poly.type
_entity_poly.pdbx_seq_one_letter_code
_entity_poly.pdbx_strand_id
1 'polypeptide(L)'
;MRMLKHDEIECRVNIINEKGLSLLLYKTARVDMAILDELYPMAWECEYKEIKGNLFCGISVYTEKGKLTRWDCGVESREDGSGNEKKGEASDSFKRAGTKWGIGRELYTAPKLIWIKAGDFAMFDNKGKKATYDKFSVSEIGYTDGNISVLKIINDRTGKVVFTLGQKQNATPKPSEAKTRCTQLGGKLGITPEERKRLYEESGRSFEKLQAHLEAMVAQSQKEMDIF
;
A
#
# COMPACT_ATOMS: atom_id res chain seq x y z
N MET A 1 3.36 -14.57 6.37
CA MET A 1 2.01 -13.97 6.29
C MET A 1 1.96 -13.09 5.05
N ARG A 2 0.93 -13.17 4.18
CA ARG A 2 0.82 -12.27 3.03
C ARG A 2 0.40 -10.87 3.44
N MET A 3 0.70 -9.88 2.62
CA MET A 3 0.22 -8.50 2.77
C MET A 3 -1.26 -8.39 2.38
N LEU A 4 -1.94 -7.37 2.89
CA LEU A 4 -3.32 -7.06 2.53
C LEU A 4 -3.43 -6.60 1.07
N LYS A 5 -4.52 -6.98 0.41
CA LYS A 5 -4.91 -6.44 -0.89
C LYS A 5 -5.64 -5.09 -0.70
N HIS A 6 -5.75 -4.29 -1.77
CA HIS A 6 -6.41 -2.98 -1.69
C HIS A 6 -7.87 -3.06 -1.24
N ASP A 7 -8.59 -4.13 -1.64
CA ASP A 7 -9.99 -4.39 -1.31
C ASP A 7 -10.21 -4.97 0.10
N GLU A 8 -9.13 -5.34 0.80
CA GLU A 8 -9.13 -5.80 2.19
C GLU A 8 -8.89 -4.67 3.19
N ILE A 9 -8.67 -3.45 2.69
CA ILE A 9 -8.38 -2.27 3.51
C ILE A 9 -9.55 -1.27 3.40
N GLU A 10 -10.12 -0.94 4.53
CA GLU A 10 -11.18 0.06 4.63
C GLU A 10 -10.61 1.41 5.09
N CYS A 11 -11.24 2.49 4.64
CA CYS A 11 -10.94 3.87 5.04
C CYS A 11 -12.03 4.38 5.98
N ARG A 12 -11.63 4.88 7.15
CA ARG A 12 -12.57 5.50 8.11
C ARG A 12 -12.20 6.97 8.31
N VAL A 13 -13.20 7.85 8.23
CA VAL A 13 -13.04 9.26 8.62
C VAL A 13 -12.73 9.32 10.12
N ASN A 14 -11.62 9.93 10.47
CA ASN A 14 -11.15 10.10 11.85
C ASN A 14 -11.49 11.50 12.37
N ILE A 15 -11.04 12.53 11.66
CA ILE A 15 -11.28 13.94 11.97
C ILE A 15 -11.83 14.61 10.74
N ILE A 16 -12.82 15.50 10.90
CA ILE A 16 -13.34 16.35 9.83
C ILE A 16 -13.51 17.77 10.35
N ASN A 17 -13.10 18.76 9.57
CA ASN A 17 -13.25 20.17 9.85
C ASN A 17 -13.38 20.97 8.54
N GLU A 18 -13.46 22.30 8.61
CA GLU A 18 -13.63 23.17 7.44
C GLU A 18 -12.49 23.06 6.41
N LYS A 19 -11.28 22.64 6.81
CA LYS A 19 -10.11 22.51 5.92
C LYS A 19 -10.05 21.17 5.20
N GLY A 20 -10.77 20.17 5.71
CA GLY A 20 -10.75 18.82 5.16
C GLY A 20 -11.03 17.74 6.19
N LEU A 21 -10.65 16.52 5.86
CA LEU A 21 -10.77 15.36 6.74
C LEU A 21 -9.51 14.52 6.75
N SER A 22 -9.31 13.77 7.83
CA SER A 22 -8.29 12.72 7.88
C SER A 22 -8.92 11.33 7.84
N LEU A 23 -8.21 10.39 7.19
CA LEU A 23 -8.60 9.00 7.12
C LEU A 23 -7.66 8.13 7.96
N LEU A 24 -8.23 7.06 8.52
CA LEU A 24 -7.52 5.92 9.08
C LEU A 24 -7.77 4.71 8.20
N LEU A 25 -6.71 3.94 7.95
CA LEU A 25 -6.81 2.63 7.30
C LEU A 25 -7.02 1.56 8.35
N TYR A 26 -7.91 0.63 8.10
CA TYR A 26 -8.14 -0.51 8.97
C TYR A 26 -8.58 -1.75 8.16
N LYS A 27 -8.60 -2.90 8.82
CA LYS A 27 -9.14 -4.15 8.29
C LYS A 27 -10.26 -4.65 9.17
N THR A 28 -11.18 -5.39 8.61
CA THR A 28 -12.22 -6.06 9.40
C THR A 28 -11.74 -7.44 9.90
N ALA A 29 -12.39 -7.96 10.93
CA ALA A 29 -12.13 -9.32 11.41
C ALA A 29 -12.39 -10.38 10.33
N ARG A 30 -13.29 -10.10 9.36
CA ARG A 30 -13.56 -11.03 8.24
C ARG A 30 -12.34 -11.18 7.31
N VAL A 31 -11.57 -10.13 7.12
CA VAL A 31 -10.30 -10.18 6.38
C VAL A 31 -9.31 -11.10 7.08
N ASP A 32 -9.21 -11.00 8.42
CA ASP A 32 -8.34 -11.88 9.19
C ASP A 32 -8.77 -13.34 9.07
N MET A 33 -10.07 -13.62 9.18
CA MET A 33 -10.62 -14.96 9.00
C MET A 33 -10.30 -15.52 7.60
N ALA A 34 -10.54 -14.72 6.54
CA ALA A 34 -10.26 -15.13 5.18
C ALA A 34 -8.76 -15.45 4.95
N ILE A 35 -7.86 -14.67 5.56
CA ILE A 35 -6.42 -14.93 5.47
C ILE A 35 -6.03 -16.19 6.26
N LEU A 36 -6.65 -16.42 7.42
CA LEU A 36 -6.43 -17.66 8.18
C LEU A 36 -6.95 -18.88 7.44
N ASP A 37 -8.13 -18.79 6.81
CA ASP A 37 -8.70 -19.86 5.98
C ASP A 37 -7.81 -20.15 4.75
N GLU A 38 -7.24 -19.12 4.14
CA GLU A 38 -6.33 -19.25 2.99
C GLU A 38 -5.02 -19.94 3.38
N LEU A 39 -4.42 -19.57 4.52
CA LEU A 39 -3.09 -20.02 4.91
C LEU A 39 -3.09 -21.30 5.76
N TYR A 40 -4.17 -21.52 6.49
CA TYR A 40 -4.31 -22.62 7.43
C TYR A 40 -5.68 -23.31 7.29
N PRO A 41 -6.03 -23.82 6.10
CA PRO A 41 -7.35 -24.40 5.85
C PRO A 41 -7.61 -25.53 6.85
N MET A 42 -8.72 -25.41 7.62
CA MET A 42 -9.12 -26.35 8.67
C MET A 42 -8.11 -26.55 9.83
N ALA A 43 -7.07 -25.74 9.89
CA ALA A 43 -5.99 -25.87 10.87
C ALA A 43 -5.86 -24.65 11.79
N TRP A 44 -6.91 -23.87 11.95
CA TRP A 44 -6.97 -22.76 12.92
C TRP A 44 -8.30 -22.76 13.68
N GLU A 45 -8.28 -22.18 14.87
CA GLU A 45 -9.46 -21.91 15.69
C GLU A 45 -9.31 -20.65 16.50
N CYS A 46 -10.40 -20.09 17.05
CA CYS A 46 -10.34 -19.01 18.01
C CYS A 46 -11.12 -19.33 19.26
N GLU A 47 -10.67 -18.80 20.39
CA GLU A 47 -11.24 -18.94 21.71
C GLU A 47 -11.32 -17.56 22.35
N TYR A 48 -12.39 -17.29 23.11
CA TYR A 48 -12.54 -16.05 23.85
C TYR A 48 -12.52 -16.34 25.35
N LYS A 49 -11.82 -15.48 26.10
CA LYS A 49 -11.74 -15.52 27.57
C LYS A 49 -11.89 -14.15 28.17
N GLU A 50 -12.71 -14.01 29.18
CA GLU A 50 -12.75 -12.82 30.00
C GLU A 50 -11.64 -12.88 31.05
N ILE A 51 -10.77 -11.88 31.08
CA ILE A 51 -9.67 -11.75 32.03
C ILE A 51 -9.70 -10.31 32.58
N LYS A 52 -9.96 -10.19 33.87
CA LYS A 52 -10.03 -8.88 34.58
C LYS A 52 -10.99 -7.90 33.91
N GLY A 53 -12.15 -8.38 33.49
CA GLY A 53 -13.20 -7.57 32.87
C GLY A 53 -12.94 -7.19 31.41
N ASN A 54 -11.89 -7.69 30.76
CA ASN A 54 -11.59 -7.47 29.34
C ASN A 54 -11.73 -8.78 28.58
N LEU A 55 -12.27 -8.70 27.36
CA LEU A 55 -12.43 -9.85 26.49
C LEU A 55 -11.16 -10.09 25.68
N PHE A 56 -10.52 -11.21 25.91
CA PHE A 56 -9.36 -11.68 25.16
C PHE A 56 -9.79 -12.66 24.06
N CYS A 57 -9.21 -12.54 22.89
CA CYS A 57 -9.28 -13.54 21.83
C CYS A 57 -7.93 -14.23 21.68
N GLY A 58 -7.94 -15.57 21.69
CA GLY A 58 -6.79 -16.40 21.34
C GLY A 58 -7.01 -17.02 19.98
N ILE A 59 -6.16 -16.71 19.01
CA ILE A 59 -6.13 -17.41 17.72
C ILE A 59 -5.06 -18.48 17.80
N SER A 60 -5.47 -19.73 17.57
CA SER A 60 -4.61 -20.89 17.54
C SER A 60 -4.43 -21.40 16.12
N VAL A 61 -3.22 -21.80 15.79
CA VAL A 61 -2.89 -22.48 14.53
C VAL A 61 -2.24 -23.82 14.86
N TYR A 62 -2.69 -24.87 14.20
CA TYR A 62 -2.14 -26.21 14.30
C TYR A 62 -1.05 -26.41 13.25
N THR A 63 0.13 -26.79 13.69
CA THR A 63 1.29 -27.08 12.84
C THR A 63 1.83 -28.46 13.16
N GLU A 64 2.74 -28.98 12.34
CA GLU A 64 3.45 -30.24 12.64
C GLU A 64 4.19 -30.18 13.99
N LYS A 65 4.54 -29.01 14.48
CA LYS A 65 5.20 -28.79 15.79
C LYS A 65 4.21 -28.63 16.95
N GLY A 66 2.91 -28.76 16.69
CA GLY A 66 1.85 -28.63 17.68
C GLY A 66 1.01 -27.35 17.54
N LYS A 67 0.13 -27.15 18.51
CA LYS A 67 -0.75 -25.99 18.59
C LYS A 67 0.00 -24.78 19.13
N LEU A 68 -0.05 -23.69 18.39
CA LEU A 68 0.46 -22.38 18.81
C LEU A 68 -0.71 -21.41 18.97
N THR A 69 -0.78 -20.70 20.09
CA THR A 69 -1.85 -19.73 20.36
C THR A 69 -1.27 -18.32 20.63
N ARG A 70 -1.89 -17.31 20.06
CA ARG A 70 -1.56 -15.90 20.34
C ARG A 70 -2.78 -15.16 20.80
N TRP A 71 -2.68 -14.53 21.96
CA TRP A 71 -3.77 -13.83 22.65
C TRP A 71 -3.62 -12.33 22.55
N ASP A 72 -4.76 -11.62 22.40
CA ASP A 72 -4.83 -10.17 22.65
C ASP A 72 -6.22 -9.78 23.15
N CYS A 73 -6.32 -8.64 23.83
CA CYS A 73 -7.58 -8.10 24.33
C CYS A 73 -8.15 -7.07 23.35
N GLY A 74 -9.48 -7.01 23.30
CA GLY A 74 -10.20 -5.93 22.67
C GLY A 74 -10.36 -4.71 23.61
N VAL A 75 -10.79 -3.61 23.00
CA VAL A 75 -11.27 -2.44 23.75
C VAL A 75 -12.74 -2.25 23.40
N GLU A 76 -13.58 -2.08 24.41
CA GLU A 76 -14.98 -1.73 24.19
C GLU A 76 -15.08 -0.46 23.34
N SER A 77 -15.96 -0.48 22.36
CA SER A 77 -16.34 0.74 21.66
C SER A 77 -16.96 1.69 22.69
N ARG A 78 -16.79 3.00 22.50
CA ARG A 78 -17.47 3.98 23.37
C ARG A 78 -18.97 3.70 23.35
N GLU A 79 -19.58 3.73 24.51
CA GLU A 79 -21.03 3.64 24.65
C GLU A 79 -21.69 4.70 23.75
N ASP A 80 -22.31 4.26 22.68
CA ASP A 80 -23.12 5.09 21.78
C ASP A 80 -24.62 4.77 21.91
N GLY A 81 -24.96 3.90 22.85
CA GLY A 81 -26.32 3.43 23.09
C GLY A 81 -26.82 2.43 22.01
N SER A 82 -25.98 1.96 21.13
CA SER A 82 -26.35 1.03 20.05
C SER A 82 -26.47 -0.42 20.51
N GLY A 83 -25.92 -0.75 21.69
CA GLY A 83 -25.83 -2.13 22.21
C GLY A 83 -24.83 -3.01 21.48
N ASN A 84 -23.95 -2.41 20.68
CA ASN A 84 -22.93 -3.12 19.90
C ASN A 84 -21.56 -3.13 20.56
N GLU A 85 -21.42 -2.61 21.78
CA GLU A 85 -20.16 -2.43 22.48
C GLU A 85 -19.43 -3.77 22.66
N LYS A 86 -20.10 -4.80 23.17
CA LYS A 86 -19.54 -6.15 23.35
C LYS A 86 -19.17 -6.82 22.03
N LYS A 87 -19.97 -6.61 20.98
CA LYS A 87 -19.65 -7.10 19.63
C LYS A 87 -18.42 -6.40 19.07
N GLY A 88 -18.29 -5.10 19.35
CA GLY A 88 -17.12 -4.30 19.01
C GLY A 88 -15.85 -4.83 19.67
N GLU A 89 -15.92 -5.11 20.99
CA GLU A 89 -14.81 -5.66 21.78
C GLU A 89 -14.36 -7.04 21.26
N ALA A 90 -15.29 -7.95 20.97
CA ALA A 90 -14.98 -9.27 20.43
C ALA A 90 -14.29 -9.16 19.05
N SER A 91 -14.80 -8.30 18.16
CA SER A 91 -14.20 -8.07 16.85
C SER A 91 -12.83 -7.40 16.95
N ASP A 92 -12.64 -6.50 17.92
CA ASP A 92 -11.36 -5.84 18.15
C ASP A 92 -10.32 -6.79 18.71
N SER A 93 -10.67 -7.61 19.72
CA SER A 93 -9.75 -8.61 20.27
C SER A 93 -9.29 -9.63 19.23
N PHE A 94 -10.17 -10.06 18.31
CA PHE A 94 -9.82 -10.93 17.20
C PHE A 94 -8.82 -10.28 16.23
N LYS A 95 -9.09 -9.05 15.77
CA LYS A 95 -8.19 -8.30 14.88
C LYS A 95 -6.81 -8.10 15.51
N ARG A 96 -6.77 -7.81 16.81
CA ARG A 96 -5.51 -7.62 17.55
C ARG A 96 -4.73 -8.92 17.68
N ALA A 97 -5.41 -10.03 17.98
CA ALA A 97 -4.80 -11.36 17.96
C ALA A 97 -4.27 -11.74 16.57
N GLY A 98 -5.03 -11.44 15.50
CA GLY A 98 -4.61 -11.60 14.10
C GLY A 98 -3.35 -10.79 13.77
N THR A 99 -3.24 -9.57 14.29
CA THR A 99 -2.04 -8.74 14.15
C THR A 99 -0.80 -9.39 14.80
N LYS A 100 -0.96 -10.12 15.93
CA LYS A 100 0.14 -10.90 16.52
C LYS A 100 0.58 -12.06 15.62
N TRP A 101 -0.30 -12.60 14.81
CA TRP A 101 0.03 -13.56 13.75
C TRP A 101 0.67 -12.91 12.51
N GLY A 102 0.69 -11.59 12.44
CA GLY A 102 1.29 -10.82 11.34
C GLY A 102 0.29 -10.33 10.32
N ILE A 103 -1.01 -10.54 10.52
CA ILE A 103 -2.06 -10.11 9.58
C ILE A 103 -2.27 -8.59 9.72
N GLY A 104 -2.04 -7.84 8.65
CA GLY A 104 -2.28 -6.41 8.58
C GLY A 104 -1.31 -5.55 9.40
N ARG A 105 -0.14 -6.06 9.75
CA ARG A 105 0.91 -5.27 10.44
C ARG A 105 1.38 -4.09 9.62
N GLU A 106 1.36 -4.21 8.31
CA GLU A 106 1.72 -3.17 7.36
C GLU A 106 0.85 -1.91 7.50
N LEU A 107 -0.38 -2.01 8.02
CA LEU A 107 -1.22 -0.85 8.27
C LEU A 107 -0.61 0.15 9.27
N TYR A 108 0.25 -0.34 10.17
CA TYR A 108 0.99 0.54 11.09
C TYR A 108 2.11 1.33 10.41
N THR A 109 2.43 0.99 9.16
CA THR A 109 3.41 1.72 8.33
C THR A 109 2.76 2.75 7.41
N ALA A 110 1.43 2.88 7.46
CA ALA A 110 0.69 3.89 6.72
C ALA A 110 1.17 5.30 7.11
N PRO A 111 1.04 6.29 6.20
CA PRO A 111 1.33 7.67 6.53
C PRO A 111 0.60 8.10 7.81
N LYS A 112 1.31 8.77 8.73
CA LYS A 112 0.74 9.27 9.99
C LYS A 112 -0.48 10.16 9.78
N LEU A 113 -0.57 10.81 8.63
CA LEU A 113 -1.68 11.68 8.26
C LEU A 113 -2.06 11.43 6.79
N ILE A 114 -3.23 10.86 6.58
CA ILE A 114 -3.88 10.78 5.28
C ILE A 114 -4.92 11.88 5.26
N TRP A 115 -4.59 13.01 4.63
CA TRP A 115 -5.41 14.22 4.63
C TRP A 115 -6.08 14.44 3.28
N ILE A 116 -7.39 14.61 3.28
CA ILE A 116 -8.21 14.96 2.12
C ILE A 116 -8.68 16.41 2.28
N LYS A 117 -8.40 17.25 1.28
CA LYS A 117 -8.74 18.68 1.33
C LYS A 117 -10.24 18.89 1.18
N ALA A 118 -10.74 19.96 1.80
CA ALA A 118 -12.08 20.47 1.52
C ALA A 118 -12.22 20.75 0.01
N GLY A 119 -13.36 20.34 -0.59
CA GLY A 119 -13.60 20.42 -2.03
C GLY A 119 -13.33 19.11 -2.79
N ASP A 120 -12.58 18.17 -2.21
CA ASP A 120 -12.39 16.83 -2.78
C ASP A 120 -13.48 15.83 -2.32
N PHE A 121 -14.41 16.27 -1.47
CA PHE A 121 -15.57 15.53 -0.98
C PHE A 121 -16.72 16.47 -0.63
N ALA A 122 -17.93 15.92 -0.53
CA ALA A 122 -19.11 16.71 -0.09
C ALA A 122 -19.11 16.83 1.44
N MET A 123 -19.20 18.06 1.92
CA MET A 123 -19.23 18.38 3.35
C MET A 123 -20.54 19.09 3.70
N PHE A 124 -21.10 18.77 4.85
CA PHE A 124 -22.30 19.44 5.37
C PHE A 124 -22.17 19.66 6.89
N ASP A 125 -23.03 20.55 7.41
CA ASP A 125 -23.13 20.78 8.85
C ASP A 125 -24.16 19.82 9.47
N ASN A 126 -23.70 19.10 10.48
CA ASN A 126 -24.56 18.25 11.30
C ASN A 126 -24.49 18.68 12.77
N LYS A 127 -25.51 19.39 13.24
CA LYS A 127 -25.61 19.89 14.62
C LYS A 127 -24.36 20.64 15.11
N GLY A 128 -23.83 21.53 14.24
CA GLY A 128 -22.65 22.34 14.54
C GLY A 128 -21.30 21.61 14.36
N LYS A 129 -21.32 20.40 13.80
CA LYS A 129 -20.11 19.65 13.45
C LYS A 129 -20.08 19.39 11.94
N LYS A 130 -18.91 19.48 11.32
CA LYS A 130 -18.75 19.08 9.93
C LYS A 130 -18.90 17.57 9.80
N ALA A 131 -19.56 17.11 8.73
CA ALA A 131 -19.80 15.72 8.44
C ALA A 131 -19.76 15.47 6.92
N THR A 132 -19.62 14.21 6.51
CA THR A 132 -19.72 13.78 5.12
C THR A 132 -20.40 12.43 5.02
N TYR A 133 -21.13 12.21 3.93
CA TYR A 133 -21.63 10.88 3.52
C TYR A 133 -20.73 10.21 2.49
N ASP A 134 -19.71 10.93 1.98
CA ASP A 134 -18.77 10.36 1.04
C ASP A 134 -17.99 9.23 1.73
N LYS A 135 -17.82 8.14 0.99
CA LYS A 135 -16.99 7.00 1.37
C LYS A 135 -15.70 7.03 0.56
N PHE A 136 -14.69 6.40 1.09
CA PHE A 136 -13.37 6.35 0.51
C PHE A 136 -12.87 4.92 0.50
N SER A 137 -12.22 4.51 -0.58
CA SER A 137 -11.62 3.18 -0.72
C SER A 137 -10.20 3.26 -1.25
N VAL A 138 -9.41 2.24 -0.92
CA VAL A 138 -8.06 2.08 -1.44
C VAL A 138 -8.17 1.50 -2.85
N SER A 139 -7.76 2.27 -3.86
CA SER A 139 -7.76 1.82 -5.26
C SER A 139 -6.46 1.15 -5.67
N GLU A 140 -5.36 1.48 -5.00
CA GLU A 140 -4.05 0.88 -5.24
C GLU A 140 -3.23 0.86 -3.96
N ILE A 141 -2.53 -0.26 -3.71
CA ILE A 141 -1.56 -0.38 -2.63
C ILE A 141 -0.33 -1.13 -3.12
N GLY A 142 0.83 -0.73 -2.64
CA GLY A 142 2.10 -1.39 -2.90
C GLY A 142 2.99 -1.38 -1.67
N TYR A 143 3.85 -2.38 -1.57
CA TYR A 143 4.69 -2.61 -0.40
C TYR A 143 6.16 -2.73 -0.81
N THR A 144 7.05 -2.21 0.04
CA THR A 144 8.50 -2.40 -0.05
C THR A 144 9.00 -2.73 1.34
N ASP A 145 9.69 -3.84 1.48
CA ASP A 145 10.23 -4.35 2.77
C ASP A 145 9.19 -4.40 3.89
N GLY A 146 7.96 -4.82 3.55
CA GLY A 146 6.86 -4.93 4.50
C GLY A 146 6.17 -3.61 4.87
N ASN A 147 6.58 -2.49 4.28
CA ASN A 147 6.02 -1.17 4.52
C ASN A 147 5.16 -0.71 3.33
N ILE A 148 4.10 0.05 3.59
CA ILE A 148 3.29 0.67 2.55
C ILE A 148 4.14 1.72 1.83
N SER A 149 4.45 1.48 0.55
CA SER A 149 5.25 2.37 -0.30
C SER A 149 4.43 3.05 -1.40
N VAL A 150 3.30 2.47 -1.78
CA VAL A 150 2.32 3.03 -2.71
C VAL A 150 0.95 2.96 -2.08
N LEU A 151 0.20 4.05 -2.12
CA LEU A 151 -1.20 4.10 -1.66
C LEU A 151 -1.96 5.12 -2.49
N LYS A 152 -3.06 4.70 -3.12
CA LYS A 152 -4.04 5.61 -3.73
C LYS A 152 -5.39 5.39 -3.11
N ILE A 153 -6.04 6.49 -2.75
CA ILE A 153 -7.39 6.49 -2.20
C ILE A 153 -8.28 7.29 -3.13
N ILE A 154 -9.46 6.75 -3.40
CA ILE A 154 -10.50 7.40 -4.21
C ILE A 154 -11.68 7.78 -3.34
N ASN A 155 -12.40 8.81 -3.75
CA ASN A 155 -13.76 9.09 -3.27
C ASN A 155 -14.72 8.23 -4.09
N ASP A 156 -15.42 7.31 -3.44
CA ASP A 156 -16.26 6.29 -4.10
C ASP A 156 -17.43 6.92 -4.89
N ARG A 157 -17.93 8.09 -4.42
CA ARG A 157 -19.03 8.79 -5.10
C ARG A 157 -18.60 9.43 -6.43
N THR A 158 -17.37 9.95 -6.49
CA THR A 158 -16.88 10.71 -7.67
C THR A 158 -15.88 9.94 -8.51
N GLY A 159 -15.33 8.83 -8.01
CA GLY A 159 -14.23 8.08 -8.63
C GLY A 159 -12.90 8.84 -8.64
N LYS A 160 -12.85 10.05 -8.06
CA LYS A 160 -11.65 10.90 -8.06
C LYS A 160 -10.62 10.38 -7.07
N VAL A 161 -9.35 10.34 -7.49
CA VAL A 161 -8.22 10.11 -6.58
C VAL A 161 -8.07 11.33 -5.68
N VAL A 162 -8.18 11.11 -4.37
CA VAL A 162 -8.13 12.16 -3.33
C VAL A 162 -6.88 12.11 -2.47
N PHE A 163 -6.13 11.00 -2.52
CA PHE A 163 -4.85 10.85 -1.84
C PHE A 163 -3.91 9.95 -2.64
N THR A 164 -2.64 10.30 -2.66
CA THR A 164 -1.58 9.48 -3.28
C THR A 164 -0.32 9.52 -2.42
N LEU A 165 0.21 8.34 -2.08
CA LEU A 165 1.55 8.13 -1.54
C LEU A 165 2.34 7.31 -2.54
N GLY A 166 3.56 7.73 -2.86
CA GLY A 166 4.39 7.05 -3.84
C GLY A 166 3.75 7.02 -5.23
N GLN A 167 4.53 6.79 -6.23
CA GLN A 167 4.04 6.39 -7.55
C GLN A 167 4.57 4.98 -7.76
N LYS A 168 3.76 4.02 -8.27
CA LYS A 168 4.37 2.93 -9.01
C LYS A 168 5.23 3.62 -10.06
N GLN A 169 6.53 3.57 -9.87
CA GLN A 169 7.41 3.76 -11.00
C GLN A 169 6.99 2.65 -11.96
N ASN A 170 6.19 2.97 -12.98
CA ASN A 170 6.36 2.27 -14.25
C ASN A 170 7.87 2.32 -14.44
N ALA A 171 8.52 1.17 -14.53
CA ALA A 171 9.96 1.07 -14.65
C ALA A 171 10.40 1.76 -15.94
N THR A 172 10.39 3.08 -15.94
CA THR A 172 11.29 3.89 -16.71
C THR A 172 12.64 3.69 -16.04
N PRO A 173 13.64 3.19 -16.75
CA PRO A 173 14.98 3.02 -16.18
C PRO A 173 15.33 4.30 -15.45
N LYS A 174 15.84 4.21 -14.22
CA LYS A 174 16.28 5.40 -13.48
C LYS A 174 17.15 6.22 -14.42
N PRO A 175 16.98 7.56 -14.50
CA PRO A 175 17.82 8.39 -15.39
C PRO A 175 19.31 8.12 -15.24
N SER A 176 19.75 7.62 -14.07
CA SER A 176 21.11 7.15 -13.81
C SER A 176 21.48 5.87 -14.56
N GLU A 177 20.57 4.92 -14.79
CA GLU A 177 20.86 3.64 -15.48
C GLU A 177 20.96 3.85 -16.99
N ALA A 178 20.02 4.58 -17.59
CA ALA A 178 20.08 4.94 -19.00
C ALA A 178 21.32 5.81 -19.28
N LYS A 179 21.64 6.78 -18.42
CA LYS A 179 22.86 7.59 -18.52
C LYS A 179 24.13 6.73 -18.46
N THR A 180 24.19 5.79 -17.49
CA THR A 180 25.33 4.86 -17.35
C THR A 180 25.45 3.97 -18.56
N ARG A 181 24.33 3.44 -19.09
CA ARG A 181 24.30 2.61 -20.30
C ARG A 181 24.78 3.38 -21.53
N CYS A 182 24.31 4.63 -21.73
CA CYS A 182 24.79 5.52 -22.79
C CYS A 182 26.29 5.78 -22.68
N THR A 183 26.85 5.90 -21.48
CA THR A 183 28.29 6.07 -21.28
C THR A 183 29.07 4.83 -21.71
N GLN A 184 28.58 3.64 -21.35
CA GLN A 184 29.21 2.36 -21.74
C GLN A 184 29.15 2.11 -23.26
N LEU A 185 27.97 2.37 -23.87
CA LEU A 185 27.78 2.22 -25.32
C LEU A 185 28.65 3.22 -26.12
N GLY A 186 28.70 4.48 -25.67
CA GLY A 186 29.57 5.50 -26.27
C GLY A 186 31.04 5.12 -26.19
N GLY A 187 31.50 4.53 -25.07
CA GLY A 187 32.87 4.00 -24.95
C GLY A 187 33.14 2.86 -25.91
N LYS A 188 32.20 1.93 -26.13
CA LYS A 188 32.34 0.85 -27.12
C LYS A 188 32.45 1.34 -28.56
N LEU A 189 31.77 2.44 -28.88
CA LEU A 189 31.75 3.07 -30.19
C LEU A 189 32.91 4.08 -30.41
N GLY A 190 33.74 4.33 -29.40
CA GLY A 190 34.78 5.36 -29.45
C GLY A 190 34.28 6.79 -29.52
N ILE A 191 33.00 7.03 -29.12
CA ILE A 191 32.37 8.36 -29.19
C ILE A 191 32.89 9.24 -28.05
N THR A 192 33.38 10.44 -28.41
CA THR A 192 33.88 11.42 -27.43
C THR A 192 32.77 11.96 -26.51
N PRO A 193 33.12 12.50 -25.33
CA PRO A 193 32.13 13.17 -24.46
C PRO A 193 31.35 14.29 -25.13
N GLU A 194 31.99 15.08 -25.99
CA GLU A 194 31.39 16.18 -26.75
C GLU A 194 30.36 15.68 -27.77
N GLU A 195 30.71 14.65 -28.54
CA GLU A 195 29.81 14.02 -29.50
C GLU A 195 28.61 13.38 -28.81
N ARG A 196 28.82 12.73 -27.68
CA ARG A 196 27.73 12.15 -26.89
C ARG A 196 26.79 13.23 -26.34
N LYS A 197 27.31 14.39 -25.96
CA LYS A 197 26.49 15.54 -25.53
C LYS A 197 25.64 16.05 -26.69
N ARG A 198 26.21 16.14 -27.90
CA ARG A 198 25.48 16.56 -29.11
C ARG A 198 24.36 15.56 -29.44
N LEU A 199 24.65 14.26 -29.44
CA LEU A 199 23.66 13.21 -29.65
C LEU A 199 22.52 13.21 -28.59
N TYR A 200 22.84 13.58 -27.35
CA TYR A 200 21.85 13.75 -26.30
C TYR A 200 20.91 14.91 -26.60
N GLU A 201 21.42 16.03 -27.08
CA GLU A 201 20.61 17.19 -27.48
C GLU A 201 19.73 16.86 -28.70
N GLU A 202 20.27 16.19 -29.70
CA GLU A 202 19.56 15.70 -30.89
C GLU A 202 18.45 14.67 -30.54
N SER A 203 18.65 13.87 -29.49
CA SER A 203 17.66 12.94 -28.97
C SER A 203 16.54 13.61 -28.14
N GLY A 204 16.44 14.93 -28.17
CA GLY A 204 15.47 15.69 -27.41
C GLY A 204 15.72 15.66 -25.89
N ARG A 205 16.99 15.56 -25.47
CA ARG A 205 17.45 15.47 -24.07
C ARG A 205 16.88 14.28 -23.31
N SER A 206 16.65 13.14 -24.01
CA SER A 206 16.21 11.88 -23.43
C SER A 206 17.31 10.83 -23.48
N PHE A 207 17.68 10.29 -22.33
CA PHE A 207 18.68 9.21 -22.26
C PHE A 207 18.16 7.89 -22.85
N GLU A 208 16.85 7.63 -22.80
CA GLU A 208 16.26 6.44 -23.40
C GLU A 208 16.36 6.47 -24.93
N LYS A 209 16.06 7.61 -25.55
CA LYS A 209 16.19 7.79 -27.01
C LYS A 209 17.65 7.74 -27.43
N LEU A 210 18.56 8.34 -26.68
CA LEU A 210 19.98 8.27 -26.92
C LEU A 210 20.49 6.82 -26.80
N GLN A 211 20.07 6.08 -25.79
CA GLN A 211 20.43 4.67 -25.61
C GLN A 211 20.00 3.82 -26.81
N ALA A 212 18.75 3.94 -27.26
CA ALA A 212 18.25 3.22 -28.43
C ALA A 212 19.06 3.54 -29.71
N HIS A 213 19.44 4.81 -29.89
CA HIS A 213 20.28 5.24 -31.01
C HIS A 213 21.69 4.62 -30.96
N LEU A 214 22.33 4.65 -29.78
CA LEU A 214 23.68 4.06 -29.61
C LEU A 214 23.67 2.53 -29.72
N GLU A 215 22.59 1.86 -29.28
CA GLU A 215 22.43 0.39 -29.46
C GLU A 215 22.29 0.04 -30.94
N ALA A 216 21.56 0.83 -31.71
CA ALA A 216 21.47 0.64 -33.16
C ALA A 216 22.85 0.81 -33.86
N MET A 217 23.65 1.80 -33.47
CA MET A 217 24.99 2.02 -33.97
C MET A 217 25.96 0.84 -33.66
N VAL A 218 25.86 0.30 -32.41
CA VAL A 218 26.68 -0.89 -32.05
C VAL A 218 26.26 -2.10 -32.89
N ALA A 219 24.97 -2.33 -33.11
CA ALA A 219 24.51 -3.45 -33.93
C ALA A 219 24.91 -3.33 -35.38
N GLN A 220 24.98 -2.11 -35.92
CA GLN A 220 25.47 -1.87 -37.29
C GLN A 220 26.98 -2.11 -37.42
N SER A 221 27.76 -1.60 -36.48
CA SER A 221 29.21 -1.81 -36.42
C SER A 221 29.59 -3.29 -36.30
N GLN A 222 28.81 -4.10 -35.56
CA GLN A 222 29.03 -5.55 -35.45
C GLN A 222 28.75 -6.26 -36.78
N LYS A 223 27.65 -5.90 -37.48
CA LYS A 223 27.35 -6.48 -38.81
C LYS A 223 28.40 -6.19 -39.85
N GLU A 224 29.06 -5.03 -39.80
CA GLU A 224 30.14 -4.67 -40.70
C GLU A 224 31.41 -5.46 -40.41
N MET A 225 31.66 -5.85 -39.15
CA MET A 225 32.83 -6.71 -38.79
C MET A 225 32.63 -8.18 -39.14
N ASP A 226 31.38 -8.68 -39.18
CA ASP A 226 31.07 -10.08 -39.52
C ASP A 226 31.10 -10.35 -41.06
N ILE A 227 31.28 -9.32 -41.89
CA ILE A 227 31.30 -9.40 -43.36
C ILE A 227 32.74 -9.51 -43.90
N PHE A 228 33.76 -9.31 -43.07
CA PHE A 228 35.18 -9.45 -43.39
C PHE A 228 35.79 -10.66 -42.65
#